data_c2e6d228b5d7da187ac71f1366ddab76
#
_entry.id   c2e6d228b5d7da187ac71f1366ddab76
#
_cell.length_a   1.000
_cell.length_b   1.000
_cell.length_c   1.000
_cell.angle_alpha   90.00
_cell.angle_beta   90.00
_cell.angle_gamma   90.00
#
_symmetry.space_group_name_H-M   'P 1'
#
loop_
_entity.id
_entity.type
_entity.pdbx_description
1 polymer ?
#
loop_
_entity_poly.entity_id
_entity_poly.type
_entity_poly.pdbx_seq_one_letter_code
_entity_poly.pdbx_strand_id
1 'polypeptide(L)' 'MKQKIKEVADDFAMPAKKLIEIVGKFYEKPKSSSQNLTEDQLNVIFDYITQQ' A
#
# COMPACT_ATOMS: atom_id res chain seq x y z
N MET A 1 -7.58 -4.00 11.18
CA MET A 1 -6.97 -2.74 11.59
C MET A 1 -6.48 -1.97 10.38
N LYS A 2 -6.60 -0.65 10.46
CA LYS A 2 -6.14 0.21 9.36
C LYS A 2 -4.68 0.55 9.58
N GLN A 3 -3.92 0.51 8.53
CA GLN A 3 -2.51 0.88 8.56
C GLN A 3 -2.26 1.97 7.53
N LYS A 4 -1.35 2.86 7.86
CA LYS A 4 -0.98 3.91 6.93
C LYS A 4 -0.04 3.36 5.87
N ILE A 5 -0.12 3.93 4.68
CA ILE A 5 0.76 3.52 3.58
C ILE A 5 2.22 3.59 4.01
N LYS A 6 2.57 4.65 4.73
CA LYS A 6 3.93 4.84 5.21
C LYS A 6 4.39 3.68 6.09
N GLU A 7 3.51 3.22 6.97
CA GLU A 7 3.85 2.13 7.88
C GLU A 7 4.04 0.81 7.13
N VAL A 8 3.15 0.54 6.18
CA VAL A 8 3.25 -0.67 5.38
C VAL A 8 4.51 -0.65 4.52
N ALA A 9 4.82 0.49 3.95
CA ALA A 9 6.04 0.64 3.15
C ALA A 9 7.28 0.36 4.00
N ASP A 10 7.27 0.82 5.23
CA ASP A 10 8.37 0.61 6.14
C ASP A 10 8.54 -0.87 6.47
N ASP A 11 7.43 -1.56 6.67
CA ASP A 11 7.44 -3.00 6.95
C ASP A 11 8.05 -3.80 5.79
N PHE A 12 7.82 -3.36 4.57
CA PHE A 12 8.34 -4.04 3.39
C PHE A 12 9.68 -3.47 2.92
N ALA A 13 10.24 -2.52 3.65
CA ALA A 13 11.50 -1.88 3.31
C ALA A 13 11.46 -1.29 1.90
N MET A 14 10.36 -0.63 1.55
CA MET A 14 10.20 -0.02 0.25
C MET A 14 9.64 1.39 0.42
N PRO A 15 9.83 2.26 -0.58
CA PRO A 15 9.34 3.63 -0.48
C PRO A 15 7.82 3.71 -0.52
N ALA A 16 7.25 4.64 0.24
CA ALA A 16 5.81 4.84 0.26
C ALA A 16 5.27 5.15 -1.13
N LYS A 17 6.07 5.83 -1.94
CA LYS A 17 5.69 6.15 -3.32
C LYS A 17 5.38 4.88 -4.12
N LYS A 18 6.14 3.82 -3.88
CA LYS A 18 5.91 2.54 -4.56
C LYS A 18 4.55 1.97 -4.20
N LEU A 19 4.19 2.01 -2.91
CA LEU A 19 2.88 1.53 -2.48
C LEU A 19 1.76 2.38 -3.06
N ILE A 20 1.96 3.68 -3.14
CA ILE A 20 0.97 4.57 -3.74
C ILE A 20 0.71 4.17 -5.18
N GLU A 21 1.75 3.84 -5.92
CA GLU A 21 1.62 3.39 -7.30
C GLU A 21 0.88 2.06 -7.40
N ILE A 22 1.19 1.13 -6.51
CA ILE A 22 0.53 -0.18 -6.49
C ILE A 22 -0.96 0.00 -6.20
N VAL A 23 -1.28 0.76 -5.18
CA VAL A 23 -2.68 1.00 -4.81
C VAL A 23 -3.41 1.70 -5.96
N GLY A 24 -2.74 2.64 -6.61
CA GLY A 24 -3.34 3.36 -7.72
C GLY A 24 -3.65 2.49 -8.94
N LYS A 25 -3.00 1.32 -9.04
CA LYS A 25 -3.29 0.40 -10.13
C LYS A 25 -4.57 -0.40 -9.91
N PHE A 26 -4.88 -0.71 -8.66
CA PHE A 26 -6.03 -1.55 -8.33
C PHE A 26 -7.19 -0.75 -7.77
N TYR A 27 -6.90 0.36 -7.15
CA TYR A 27 -7.88 1.22 -6.52
C TYR A 27 -7.61 2.65 -6.92
N GLU A 28 -8.30 3.57 -6.27
CA GLU A 28 -8.05 4.98 -6.50
C GLU A 28 -6.71 5.38 -5.89
N LYS A 29 -5.96 6.17 -6.62
CA LYS A 29 -4.64 6.59 -6.16
C LYS A 29 -4.75 7.43 -4.89
N PRO A 30 -4.02 7.06 -3.83
CA PRO A 30 -4.06 7.83 -2.57
C PRO A 30 -3.47 9.22 -2.75
N LYS A 31 -3.98 10.14 -1.95
CA LYS A 31 -3.51 11.53 -2.02
C LYS A 31 -2.20 11.74 -1.29
N SER A 32 -1.94 10.94 -0.26
CA SER A 32 -0.71 11.10 0.51
C SER A 32 -0.33 9.77 1.16
N SER A 33 0.91 9.69 1.60
CA SER A 33 1.43 8.49 2.25
C SER A 33 0.89 8.31 3.67
N SER A 34 0.26 9.31 4.22
CA SER A 34 -0.35 9.17 5.55
C SER A 34 -1.78 8.69 5.49
N GLN A 35 -2.31 8.43 4.30
CA GLN A 35 -3.65 7.88 4.15
C GLN A 35 -3.68 6.43 4.64
N ASN A 36 -4.76 6.07 5.33
CA ASN A 36 -4.92 4.71 5.83
C ASN A 36 -5.33 3.77 4.71
N LEU A 37 -4.89 2.52 4.82
CA LEU A 37 -5.27 1.47 3.90
C LEU A 37 -6.32 0.57 4.57
N THR A 38 -7.27 0.09 3.77
CA THR A 38 -8.24 -0.89 4.24
C THR A 38 -7.63 -2.29 4.18
N GLU A 39 -8.32 -3.24 4.81
CA GLU A 39 -7.85 -4.63 4.77
C GLU A 39 -7.81 -5.17 3.34
N ASP A 40 -8.80 -4.81 2.53
CA ASP A 40 -8.83 -5.23 1.14
C ASP A 40 -7.62 -4.70 0.38
N GLN A 41 -7.28 -3.45 0.60
CA GLN A 41 -6.13 -2.86 -0.05
C GLN A 41 -4.83 -3.50 0.42
N LEU A 42 -4.73 -3.81 1.70
CA LEU A 42 -3.56 -4.50 2.23
C LEU A 42 -3.41 -5.89 1.61
N ASN A 43 -4.51 -6.61 1.49
CA ASN A 43 -4.47 -7.94 0.88
C ASN A 43 -3.98 -7.88 -0.55
N VAL A 44 -4.43 -6.90 -1.32
CA VAL A 44 -4.00 -6.73 -2.69
C VAL A 44 -2.50 -6.41 -2.76
N ILE A 45 -2.04 -5.56 -1.87
CA ILE A 45 -0.62 -5.21 -1.83
C ILE A 45 0.23 -6.42 -1.49
N PHE A 46 -0.16 -7.18 -0.46
CA PHE A 46 0.57 -8.38 -0.10
C PHE A 46 0.64 -9.37 -1.25
N ASP A 47 -0.49 -9.56 -1.90
CA ASP A 47 -0.58 -10.49 -3.03
C ASP A 47 0.33 -10.04 -4.18
N TYR A 48 0.30 -8.75 -4.46
CA TYR A 48 1.13 -8.20 -5.54
C TYR A 48 2.61 -8.38 -5.25
N ILE A 49 3.01 -8.15 -4.01
CA ILE A 49 4.42 -8.25 -3.64
C ILE A 49 4.90 -9.69 -3.60
N THR A 50 4.06 -10.59 -3.09
CA THR A 50 4.44 -12.00 -3.00
C THR A 50 4.51 -12.69 -4.35
N GLN A 51 3.82 -12.18 -5.34
CA GLN A 51 3.84 -12.78 -6.67
C GLN A 51 5.03 -12.35 -7.51
N GLN A 52 5.84 -11.46 -7.01
CA GLN A 52 7.00 -10.96 -7.76
C GLN A 52 8.32 -11.65 -7.38
#